data_5a31a687a46b064996f90090f628cd3f
#
_entry.id   5a31a687a46b064996f90090f628cd3f
#
_cell.length_a   1.000
_cell.length_b   1.000
_cell.length_c   1.000
_cell.angle_alpha   90.00
_cell.angle_beta   90.00
_cell.angle_gamma   90.00
#
_symmetry.space_group_name_H-M   'P 1'
#
loop_
_entity.id
_entity.type
_entity.pdbx_description
1 polymer ?
#
loop_
_entity_poly.entity_id
_entity_poly.type
_entity_poly.pdbx_seq_one_letter_code
_entity_poly.pdbx_strand_id
1 'polypeptide(L)'
;MTRYEIHWYSDAGDLKRIITDYSKLEYIRRENGIGVMVLTIPFHGWHYEDFKVDDILEIWREKNGVLSLQNETAYFLRKWDIRYKKGETLVVLTAYDANYLLDGRIIAYYAGESQSSKTDEADDMIKEISNENIGSGTGDADRTYITEAGDLSECTSVSKGFAWRNVLTVSQEITQLADENGDYLAFDVARTNPCEFELRTYHGQRGRDHSRDSGDPRLVSVKTGNLLEVSFVTDHTQERNYIYVGGQGELDARATVERSNTDRINASLWNR
;
A
#
# COMPACT_ATOMS: atom_id res chain seq x y z
N MET A 1 5.38 -20.19 -20.86
CA MET A 1 6.27 -19.06 -20.50
C MET A 1 5.38 -17.95 -20.01
N THR A 2 5.67 -17.33 -18.90
CA THR A 2 4.87 -16.20 -18.40
C THR A 2 5.31 -14.96 -19.16
N ARG A 3 4.40 -14.26 -19.81
CA ARG A 3 4.65 -13.02 -20.52
C ARG A 3 4.03 -11.86 -19.72
N TYR A 4 4.73 -10.73 -19.68
CA TYR A 4 4.22 -9.49 -19.14
C TYR A 4 4.18 -8.43 -20.22
N GLU A 5 3.13 -7.62 -20.20
CA GLU A 5 2.96 -6.43 -21.03
C GLU A 5 2.68 -5.24 -20.10
N ILE A 6 3.20 -4.07 -20.47
CA ILE A 6 2.91 -2.83 -19.73
C ILE A 6 2.02 -1.98 -20.62
N HIS A 7 0.78 -1.75 -20.17
CA HIS A 7 -0.12 -0.86 -20.85
C HIS A 7 0.06 0.54 -20.28
N TRP A 8 0.35 1.48 -21.14
CA TRP A 8 0.60 2.88 -20.78
C TRP A 8 -0.56 3.73 -21.25
N TYR A 9 -1.22 4.38 -20.32
CA TYR A 9 -2.33 5.30 -20.55
C TYR A 9 -1.92 6.74 -20.22
N SER A 10 -2.58 7.71 -20.87
CA SER A 10 -2.54 9.09 -20.44
C SER A 10 -3.31 9.26 -19.11
N ASP A 11 -3.17 10.42 -18.48
CA ASP A 11 -3.97 10.85 -17.32
C ASP A 11 -5.48 10.93 -17.62
N ALA A 12 -5.85 11.04 -18.90
CA ALA A 12 -7.24 11.04 -19.38
C ALA A 12 -7.77 9.62 -19.68
N GLY A 13 -6.96 8.56 -19.53
CA GLY A 13 -7.37 7.18 -19.78
C GLY A 13 -7.18 6.68 -21.22
N ASP A 14 -6.57 7.47 -22.10
CA ASP A 14 -6.28 7.05 -23.46
C ASP A 14 -5.06 6.13 -23.49
N LEU A 15 -5.18 4.95 -24.11
CA LEU A 15 -4.07 4.04 -24.29
C LEU A 15 -3.03 4.65 -25.22
N LYS A 16 -1.87 5.02 -24.70
CA LYS A 16 -0.76 5.60 -25.45
C LYS A 16 0.10 4.52 -26.14
N ARG A 17 0.40 3.45 -25.40
CA ARG A 17 1.29 2.37 -25.89
C ARG A 17 1.17 1.09 -25.08
N ILE A 18 1.45 -0.04 -25.71
CA ILE A 18 1.70 -1.33 -25.05
C ILE A 18 3.20 -1.61 -25.17
N ILE A 19 3.87 -1.76 -24.03
CA ILE A 19 5.31 -2.00 -23.95
C ILE A 19 5.54 -3.49 -23.70
N THR A 20 6.23 -4.14 -24.62
CA THR A 20 6.66 -5.54 -24.50
C THR A 20 8.18 -5.65 -24.57
N ASP A 21 8.85 -4.58 -25.02
CA ASP A 21 10.29 -4.47 -25.11
C ASP A 21 10.82 -3.64 -23.93
N TYR A 22 11.19 -4.33 -22.87
CA TYR A 22 11.81 -3.75 -21.68
C TYR A 22 12.96 -4.64 -21.23
N SER A 23 14.00 -4.03 -20.68
CA SER A 23 15.16 -4.74 -20.15
C SER A 23 14.99 -5.19 -18.70
N LYS A 24 14.13 -4.49 -17.92
CA LYS A 24 13.88 -4.82 -16.53
C LYS A 24 12.50 -4.33 -16.09
N LEU A 25 11.78 -5.19 -15.38
CA LEU A 25 10.55 -4.88 -14.67
C LEU A 25 10.69 -5.36 -13.23
N GLU A 26 10.59 -4.44 -12.29
CA GLU A 26 10.51 -4.71 -10.86
C GLU A 26 9.27 -4.02 -10.29
N TYR A 27 8.51 -4.71 -9.47
CA TYR A 27 7.40 -4.11 -8.74
C TYR A 27 7.23 -4.75 -7.37
N ILE A 28 6.87 -3.92 -6.41
CA ILE A 28 6.61 -4.31 -5.04
C ILE A 28 5.24 -3.79 -4.67
N ARG A 29 4.37 -4.67 -4.20
CA ARG A 29 3.13 -4.28 -3.52
C ARG A 29 3.38 -4.24 -2.02
N ARG A 30 2.74 -3.28 -1.37
CA ARG A 30 2.75 -3.16 0.09
C ARG A 30 1.32 -3.19 0.59
N GLU A 31 1.07 -4.00 1.57
CA GLU A 31 -0.19 -3.98 2.28
C GLU A 31 -0.28 -2.69 3.10
N ASN A 32 -1.43 -2.04 3.05
CA ASN A 32 -1.69 -0.77 3.73
C ASN A 32 -0.65 0.32 3.43
N GLY A 33 -0.03 0.29 2.26
CA GLY A 33 1.04 1.22 1.92
C GLY A 33 1.23 1.36 0.41
N ILE A 34 2.14 2.25 0.01
CA ILE A 34 2.41 2.56 -1.39
C ILE A 34 3.34 1.53 -2.00
N GLY A 35 2.87 0.82 -3.02
CA GLY A 35 3.69 -0.02 -3.87
C GLY A 35 4.49 0.79 -4.89
N VAL A 36 5.54 0.20 -5.42
CA VAL A 36 6.45 0.85 -6.38
C VAL A 36 6.69 -0.07 -7.56
N MET A 37 6.66 0.51 -8.76
CA MET A 37 7.11 -0.13 -10.00
C MET A 37 8.32 0.59 -10.55
N VAL A 38 9.34 -0.16 -10.96
CA VAL A 38 10.49 0.33 -11.70
C VAL A 38 10.58 -0.42 -13.02
N LEU A 39 10.45 0.30 -14.12
CA LEU A 39 10.52 -0.21 -15.48
C LEU A 39 11.70 0.39 -16.20
N THR A 40 12.56 -0.45 -16.77
CA THR A 40 13.67 0.00 -17.60
C THR A 40 13.41 -0.38 -19.07
N ILE A 41 13.33 0.62 -19.93
CA ILE A 41 13.05 0.45 -21.37
C ILE A 41 14.20 1.04 -22.19
N PRO A 42 14.46 0.52 -23.40
CA PRO A 42 15.33 1.20 -24.36
C PRO A 42 14.69 2.52 -24.79
N PHE A 43 15.49 3.57 -24.91
CA PHE A 43 15.01 4.91 -25.33
C PHE A 43 14.64 4.96 -26.82
N HIS A 44 15.00 3.94 -27.57
CA HIS A 44 14.74 3.89 -29.01
C HIS A 44 13.23 4.00 -29.33
N GLY A 45 12.88 4.96 -30.16
CA GLY A 45 11.47 5.22 -30.53
C GLY A 45 10.66 5.98 -29.49
N TRP A 46 11.33 6.62 -28.53
CA TRP A 46 10.74 7.52 -27.55
C TRP A 46 11.28 8.94 -27.71
N HIS A 47 10.45 9.93 -27.36
CA HIS A 47 10.81 11.33 -27.21
C HIS A 47 10.67 11.75 -25.75
N TYR A 48 11.37 12.80 -25.35
CA TYR A 48 11.30 13.29 -23.96
C TYR A 48 9.88 13.71 -23.58
N GLU A 49 9.15 14.31 -24.53
CA GLU A 49 7.78 14.79 -24.35
C GLU A 49 6.73 13.67 -24.22
N ASP A 50 7.12 12.42 -24.52
CA ASP A 50 6.23 11.26 -24.36
C ASP A 50 5.97 10.94 -22.88
N PHE A 51 6.94 11.30 -22.00
CA PHE A 51 6.85 11.05 -20.58
C PHE A 51 6.14 12.21 -19.87
N LYS A 52 5.01 11.93 -19.25
CA LYS A 52 4.25 12.90 -18.49
C LYS A 52 4.02 12.42 -17.07
N VAL A 53 3.97 13.38 -16.15
CA VAL A 53 3.55 13.12 -14.77
C VAL A 53 2.09 12.67 -14.78
N ASP A 54 1.77 11.71 -13.93
CA ASP A 54 0.45 11.12 -13.77
C ASP A 54 -0.05 10.25 -14.95
N ASP A 55 0.79 10.00 -15.96
CA ASP A 55 0.54 8.89 -16.87
C ASP A 55 0.43 7.58 -16.07
N ILE A 56 -0.44 6.70 -16.51
CA ILE A 56 -0.76 5.46 -15.81
C ILE A 56 -0.13 4.26 -16.51
N LEU A 57 0.55 3.43 -15.74
CA LEU A 57 1.17 2.19 -16.18
C LEU A 57 0.47 1.01 -15.51
N GLU A 58 0.02 0.04 -16.31
CA GLU A 58 -0.62 -1.19 -15.84
C GLU A 58 0.23 -2.39 -16.22
N ILE A 59 0.42 -3.31 -15.28
CA ILE A 59 1.13 -4.58 -15.52
C ILE A 59 0.10 -5.63 -15.91
N TRP A 60 0.16 -6.11 -17.13
CA TRP A 60 -0.65 -7.21 -17.62
C TRP A 60 0.18 -8.49 -17.70
N ARG A 61 -0.37 -9.58 -17.19
CA ARG A 61 0.30 -10.87 -17.14
C ARG A 61 -0.48 -11.92 -17.90
N GLU A 62 0.20 -12.59 -18.81
CA GLU A 62 -0.33 -13.77 -19.49
C GLU A 62 -0.05 -15.01 -18.65
N LYS A 63 -1.10 -15.74 -18.29
CA LYS A 63 -1.04 -17.03 -17.63
C LYS A 63 -1.99 -18.00 -18.31
N ASN A 64 -1.47 -19.13 -18.79
CA ASN A 64 -2.25 -20.15 -19.51
C ASN A 64 -3.01 -19.59 -20.74
N GLY A 65 -2.41 -18.66 -21.47
CA GLY A 65 -3.02 -18.03 -22.65
C GLY A 65 -4.05 -16.94 -22.35
N VAL A 66 -4.27 -16.61 -21.07
CA VAL A 66 -5.17 -15.51 -20.66
C VAL A 66 -4.34 -14.34 -20.18
N LEU A 67 -4.48 -13.20 -20.84
CA LEU A 67 -3.88 -11.93 -20.44
C LEU A 67 -4.82 -11.24 -19.46
N SER A 68 -4.33 -10.89 -18.29
CA SER A 68 -5.11 -10.22 -17.23
C SER A 68 -4.29 -9.15 -16.53
N LEU A 69 -4.97 -8.11 -16.05
CA LEU A 69 -4.38 -7.09 -15.21
C LEU A 69 -3.84 -7.71 -13.92
N GLN A 70 -2.60 -7.40 -13.59
CA GLN A 70 -1.95 -7.95 -12.40
C GLN A 70 -2.47 -7.25 -11.14
N ASN A 71 -3.20 -8.01 -10.31
CA ASN A 71 -3.68 -7.60 -8.98
C ASN A 71 -4.59 -6.35 -8.98
N GLU A 72 -5.31 -6.06 -10.04
CA GLU A 72 -6.18 -4.86 -10.16
C GLU A 72 -5.45 -3.57 -9.76
N THR A 73 -4.16 -3.46 -10.12
CA THR A 73 -3.29 -2.37 -9.70
C THR A 73 -2.82 -1.57 -10.91
N ALA A 74 -2.85 -0.27 -10.79
CA ALA A 74 -2.25 0.67 -11.73
C ALA A 74 -1.22 1.54 -11.00
N TYR A 75 -0.24 2.03 -11.74
CA TYR A 75 0.89 2.80 -11.21
C TYR A 75 0.97 4.16 -11.88
N PHE A 76 1.08 5.21 -11.10
CA PHE A 76 1.22 6.60 -11.55
C PHE A 76 2.68 6.93 -11.80
N LEU A 77 3.04 7.33 -13.01
CA LEU A 77 4.39 7.74 -13.37
C LEU A 77 4.78 9.03 -12.66
N ARG A 78 5.79 8.97 -11.81
CA ARG A 78 6.25 10.14 -11.02
C ARG A 78 7.68 10.54 -11.30
N LYS A 79 8.48 9.64 -11.85
CA LYS A 79 9.88 9.91 -12.15
C LYS A 79 10.33 9.13 -13.36
N TRP A 80 11.14 9.76 -14.21
CA TRP A 80 11.90 9.10 -15.25
C TRP A 80 13.33 9.61 -15.26
N ASP A 81 14.27 8.72 -15.58
CA ASP A 81 15.71 8.97 -15.61
C ASP A 81 16.25 8.42 -16.92
N ILE A 82 16.71 9.32 -17.82
CA ILE A 82 17.28 8.96 -19.12
C ILE A 82 18.79 8.80 -18.95
N ARG A 83 19.28 7.59 -19.15
CA ARG A 83 20.68 7.21 -18.96
C ARG A 83 21.34 6.95 -20.29
N TYR A 84 22.30 7.84 -20.62
CA TYR A 84 23.12 7.71 -21.80
C TYR A 84 24.37 6.88 -21.47
N LYS A 85 24.50 5.74 -22.16
CA LYS A 85 25.68 4.89 -22.09
C LYS A 85 26.19 4.68 -23.52
N LYS A 86 27.51 4.50 -23.70
CA LYS A 86 28.10 4.26 -25.03
C LYS A 86 27.44 3.04 -25.69
N GLY A 87 26.75 3.28 -26.79
CA GLY A 87 26.06 2.26 -27.58
C GLY A 87 24.63 1.92 -27.12
N GLU A 88 24.14 2.48 -25.99
CA GLU A 88 22.82 2.21 -25.47
C GLU A 88 22.29 3.41 -24.70
N THR A 89 21.03 3.75 -24.90
CA THR A 89 20.32 4.74 -24.08
C THR A 89 19.08 4.09 -23.48
N LEU A 90 18.97 4.16 -22.17
CA LEU A 90 17.89 3.55 -21.40
C LEU A 90 17.09 4.62 -20.67
N VAL A 91 15.82 4.35 -20.48
CA VAL A 91 14.95 5.12 -19.58
C VAL A 91 14.54 4.23 -18.41
N VAL A 92 14.72 4.75 -17.20
CA VAL A 92 14.23 4.13 -15.98
C VAL A 92 13.02 4.91 -15.50
N LEU A 93 11.85 4.29 -15.54
CA LEU A 93 10.59 4.82 -15.08
C LEU A 93 10.34 4.36 -13.66
N THR A 94 9.93 5.27 -12.77
CA THR A 94 9.49 4.96 -11.41
C THR A 94 8.05 5.42 -11.25
N ALA A 95 7.19 4.50 -10.89
CA ALA A 95 5.76 4.74 -10.71
C ALA A 95 5.29 4.16 -9.37
N TYR A 96 4.27 4.77 -8.79
CA TYR A 96 3.69 4.39 -7.51
C TYR A 96 2.25 3.91 -7.72
N ASP A 97 1.83 2.88 -6.98
CA ASP A 97 0.47 2.37 -7.09
C ASP A 97 -0.59 3.38 -6.63
N ALA A 98 -1.86 3.03 -6.81
CA ALA A 98 -2.96 3.96 -6.56
C ALA A 98 -3.14 4.35 -5.07
N ASN A 99 -2.55 3.62 -4.12
CA ASN A 99 -2.50 4.06 -2.71
C ASN A 99 -1.75 5.40 -2.54
N TYR A 100 -0.91 5.77 -3.51
CA TYR A 100 -0.26 7.07 -3.59
C TYR A 100 -1.26 8.25 -3.59
N LEU A 101 -2.46 8.04 -4.12
CA LEU A 101 -3.51 9.08 -4.13
C LEU A 101 -3.93 9.47 -2.71
N LEU A 102 -3.92 8.52 -1.77
CA LEU A 102 -4.22 8.77 -0.35
C LEU A 102 -3.11 9.59 0.33
N ASP A 103 -1.84 9.38 -0.09
CA ASP A 103 -0.70 10.14 0.45
C ASP A 103 -0.69 11.61 0.01
N GLY A 104 -1.26 11.90 -1.15
CA GLY A 104 -1.38 13.25 -1.68
C GLY A 104 -2.37 14.16 -0.93
N ARG A 105 -3.09 13.67 0.10
CA ARG A 105 -4.18 14.39 0.75
C ARG A 105 -4.01 14.48 2.26
N ILE A 106 -4.47 15.61 2.79
CA ILE A 106 -4.51 15.89 4.22
C ILE A 106 -5.98 15.94 4.64
N ILE A 107 -6.31 15.31 5.77
CA ILE A 107 -7.62 15.41 6.39
C ILE A 107 -7.80 16.84 6.85
N ALA A 108 -8.71 17.56 6.20
CA ALA A 108 -9.08 18.90 6.58
C ALA A 108 -9.99 18.85 7.83
N TYR A 109 -9.87 19.86 8.67
CA TYR A 109 -10.91 20.10 9.69
C TYR A 109 -12.03 20.96 9.08
N TYR A 110 -13.21 20.80 9.60
CA TYR A 110 -14.34 21.63 9.19
C TYR A 110 -14.41 22.92 10.02
N ALA A 111 -14.88 24.01 9.40
CA ALA A 111 -15.01 25.29 10.09
C ALA A 111 -15.91 25.14 11.34
N GLY A 112 -15.39 25.53 12.49
CA GLY A 112 -16.07 25.42 13.77
C GLY A 112 -15.68 24.20 14.62
N GLU A 113 -14.93 23.25 14.04
CA GLU A 113 -14.44 22.06 14.72
C GLU A 113 -12.92 22.12 14.90
N SER A 114 -12.41 21.67 16.03
CA SER A 114 -10.96 21.62 16.25
C SER A 114 -10.29 20.45 15.52
N GLN A 115 -11.06 19.43 15.22
CA GLN A 115 -10.62 18.21 14.52
C GLN A 115 -11.83 17.47 13.94
N SER A 116 -11.62 16.64 12.93
CA SER A 116 -12.59 15.63 12.53
C SER A 116 -12.57 14.50 13.53
N SER A 117 -13.68 14.20 14.17
CA SER A 117 -13.81 13.09 15.14
C SER A 117 -14.87 12.13 14.65
N LYS A 118 -14.52 10.85 14.60
CA LYS A 118 -15.39 9.79 14.14
C LYS A 118 -15.44 8.64 15.15
N THR A 119 -16.58 7.97 15.18
CA THR A 119 -16.76 6.69 15.87
C THR A 119 -17.54 5.80 14.92
N ASP A 120 -16.88 4.78 14.39
CA ASP A 120 -17.43 3.90 13.38
C ASP A 120 -16.66 2.58 13.37
N GLU A 121 -17.13 1.56 12.66
CA GLU A 121 -16.36 0.36 12.35
C GLU A 121 -15.09 0.75 11.59
N ALA A 122 -13.97 0.13 11.97
CA ALA A 122 -12.65 0.55 11.47
C ALA A 122 -12.52 0.50 9.94
N ASP A 123 -13.13 -0.50 9.30
CA ASP A 123 -13.15 -0.67 7.85
C ASP A 123 -13.98 0.42 7.14
N ASP A 124 -15.09 0.82 7.70
CA ASP A 124 -15.97 1.86 7.16
C ASP A 124 -15.42 3.25 7.44
N MET A 125 -14.79 3.48 8.61
CA MET A 125 -14.12 4.73 8.94
C MET A 125 -13.03 5.11 7.93
N ILE A 126 -12.24 4.15 7.42
CA ILE A 126 -11.23 4.41 6.37
C ILE A 126 -11.90 4.92 5.09
N LYS A 127 -13.01 4.32 4.68
CA LYS A 127 -13.77 4.73 3.49
C LYS A 127 -14.37 6.12 3.67
N GLU A 128 -14.99 6.38 4.84
CA GLU A 128 -15.60 7.68 5.14
C GLU A 128 -14.57 8.82 5.08
N ILE A 129 -13.41 8.65 5.74
CA ILE A 129 -12.33 9.64 5.72
C ILE A 129 -11.81 9.87 4.30
N SER A 130 -11.67 8.80 3.53
CA SER A 130 -11.23 8.89 2.13
C SER A 130 -12.25 9.61 1.27
N ASN A 131 -13.54 9.27 1.42
CA ASN A 131 -14.63 9.92 0.70
C ASN A 131 -14.66 11.44 0.95
N GLU A 132 -14.55 11.85 2.20
CA GLU A 132 -14.56 13.27 2.59
C GLU A 132 -13.37 14.08 2.04
N ASN A 133 -12.23 13.43 1.77
CA ASN A 133 -10.99 14.15 1.42
C ASN A 133 -10.51 13.93 -0.02
N ILE A 134 -10.96 12.86 -0.68
CA ILE A 134 -10.51 12.47 -2.04
C ILE A 134 -11.64 11.88 -2.89
N GLY A 135 -12.76 11.50 -2.30
CA GLY A 135 -13.96 10.97 -2.95
C GLY A 135 -15.04 12.04 -3.18
N SER A 136 -16.25 11.58 -3.47
CA SER A 136 -17.41 12.44 -3.77
C SER A 136 -17.84 13.31 -2.59
N GLY A 137 -17.56 12.91 -1.37
CA GLY A 137 -17.85 13.65 -0.14
C GLY A 137 -17.09 14.97 0.00
N THR A 138 -16.06 15.22 -0.83
CA THR A 138 -15.38 16.52 -0.90
C THR A 138 -16.31 17.65 -1.35
N GLY A 139 -17.40 17.35 -2.06
CA GLY A 139 -18.28 18.31 -2.70
C GLY A 139 -17.63 19.11 -3.84
N ASP A 140 -16.44 18.74 -4.28
CA ASP A 140 -15.64 19.38 -5.31
C ASP A 140 -15.16 18.36 -6.34
N ALA A 141 -15.64 18.48 -7.57
CA ALA A 141 -15.31 17.54 -8.65
C ALA A 141 -13.81 17.52 -8.97
N ASP A 142 -13.11 18.64 -8.84
CA ASP A 142 -11.67 18.73 -9.10
C ASP A 142 -10.83 18.03 -8.01
N ARG A 143 -11.45 17.61 -6.92
CA ARG A 143 -10.83 16.90 -5.81
C ARG A 143 -11.29 15.46 -5.69
N THR A 144 -12.20 15.02 -6.54
CA THR A 144 -12.76 13.66 -6.55
C THR A 144 -11.97 12.79 -7.50
N TYR A 145 -11.15 11.87 -6.95
CA TYR A 145 -10.28 11.00 -7.74
C TYR A 145 -10.59 9.52 -7.57
N ILE A 146 -11.28 9.14 -6.51
CA ILE A 146 -11.61 7.76 -6.21
C ILE A 146 -13.09 7.64 -5.83
N THR A 147 -13.60 6.42 -5.98
CA THR A 147 -14.85 5.98 -5.36
C THR A 147 -14.53 5.07 -4.18
N GLU A 148 -15.50 4.82 -3.32
CA GLU A 148 -15.39 3.90 -2.20
C GLU A 148 -16.31 2.69 -2.42
N ALA A 149 -15.82 1.51 -2.09
CA ALA A 149 -16.65 0.31 -1.99
C ALA A 149 -17.70 0.49 -0.88
N GLY A 150 -18.83 -0.20 -0.99
CA GLY A 150 -19.89 -0.15 0.02
C GLY A 150 -19.39 -0.56 1.41
N ASP A 151 -20.04 -0.04 2.44
CA ASP A 151 -19.74 -0.38 3.83
C ASP A 151 -19.99 -1.86 4.09
N LEU A 152 -19.08 -2.49 4.84
CA LEU A 152 -19.13 -3.89 5.20
C LEU A 152 -19.46 -4.10 6.68
N SER A 153 -19.05 -3.15 7.53
CA SER A 153 -19.24 -3.17 9.00
C SER A 153 -18.74 -4.49 9.62
N GLU A 154 -17.54 -4.92 9.17
CA GLU A 154 -16.95 -6.21 9.57
C GLU A 154 -15.98 -6.09 10.75
N CYS A 155 -15.48 -4.88 11.03
CA CYS A 155 -14.53 -4.63 12.11
C CYS A 155 -15.20 -4.08 13.38
N THR A 156 -14.48 -4.15 14.50
CA THR A 156 -14.87 -3.51 15.74
C THR A 156 -14.92 -1.98 15.57
N SER A 157 -15.93 -1.35 16.16
CA SER A 157 -16.05 0.10 16.17
C SER A 157 -14.95 0.74 16.98
N VAL A 158 -14.32 1.76 16.42
CA VAL A 158 -13.23 2.54 17.02
C VAL A 158 -13.58 4.01 17.03
N SER A 159 -13.02 4.77 17.98
CA SER A 159 -13.22 6.22 18.06
C SER A 159 -11.88 6.93 17.94
N LYS A 160 -11.79 7.88 17.00
CA LYS A 160 -10.55 8.62 16.76
C LYS A 160 -10.81 10.04 16.25
N GLY A 161 -9.91 10.97 16.61
CA GLY A 161 -9.89 12.33 16.13
C GLY A 161 -8.70 12.60 15.21
N PHE A 162 -8.92 13.36 14.15
CA PHE A 162 -7.92 13.70 13.13
C PHE A 162 -7.93 15.19 12.84
N ALA A 163 -6.75 15.78 12.66
CA ALA A 163 -6.60 17.14 12.17
C ALA A 163 -5.27 17.27 11.42
N TRP A 164 -5.31 17.82 10.22
CA TRP A 164 -4.12 18.14 9.42
C TRP A 164 -3.17 16.97 9.18
N ARG A 165 -3.68 15.76 9.21
CA ARG A 165 -2.91 14.53 9.03
C ARG A 165 -3.12 13.97 7.64
N ASN A 166 -2.12 13.30 7.15
CA ASN A 166 -2.16 12.62 5.85
C ASN A 166 -3.18 11.47 5.87
N VAL A 167 -4.02 11.35 4.84
CA VAL A 167 -5.08 10.33 4.75
C VAL A 167 -4.50 8.92 4.82
N LEU A 168 -3.42 8.63 4.07
CA LEU A 168 -2.78 7.32 4.10
C LEU A 168 -2.28 6.96 5.51
N THR A 169 -1.59 7.91 6.16
CA THR A 169 -1.07 7.68 7.52
C THR A 169 -2.18 7.39 8.51
N VAL A 170 -3.29 8.14 8.43
CA VAL A 170 -4.44 7.92 9.32
C VAL A 170 -5.11 6.59 9.03
N SER A 171 -5.26 6.20 7.76
CA SER A 171 -5.77 4.87 7.39
C SER A 171 -4.91 3.75 7.96
N GLN A 172 -3.58 3.89 7.91
CA GLN A 172 -2.65 2.94 8.54
C GLN A 172 -2.81 2.88 10.07
N GLU A 173 -3.02 4.01 10.74
CA GLU A 173 -3.28 4.02 12.17
C GLU A 173 -4.62 3.38 12.55
N ILE A 174 -5.64 3.51 11.70
CA ILE A 174 -6.93 2.84 11.89
C ILE A 174 -6.76 1.33 11.75
N THR A 175 -5.99 0.85 10.76
CA THR A 175 -5.70 -0.59 10.65
C THR A 175 -4.94 -1.12 11.87
N GLN A 176 -4.03 -0.34 12.42
CA GLN A 176 -3.33 -0.70 13.66
C GLN A 176 -4.27 -0.76 14.86
N LEU A 177 -5.21 0.18 15.00
CA LEU A 177 -6.23 0.13 16.04
C LEU A 177 -7.17 -1.07 15.90
N ALA A 178 -7.53 -1.45 14.67
CA ALA A 178 -8.29 -2.65 14.40
C ALA A 178 -7.53 -3.91 14.87
N ASP A 179 -6.24 -4.01 14.55
CA ASP A 179 -5.38 -5.13 14.96
C ASP A 179 -5.23 -5.22 16.50
N GLU A 180 -5.14 -4.09 17.19
CA GLU A 180 -5.17 -4.04 18.66
C GLU A 180 -6.47 -4.59 19.27
N ASN A 181 -7.58 -4.52 18.52
CA ASN A 181 -8.88 -5.10 18.89
C ASN A 181 -9.06 -6.55 18.41
N GLY A 182 -8.06 -7.10 17.70
CA GLY A 182 -8.07 -8.47 17.16
C GLY A 182 -8.63 -8.58 15.75
N ASP A 183 -8.91 -7.46 15.07
CA ASP A 183 -9.41 -7.40 13.70
C ASP A 183 -8.27 -7.14 12.72
N TYR A 184 -7.90 -8.13 11.95
CA TYR A 184 -6.93 -7.91 10.87
C TYR A 184 -7.61 -7.14 9.72
N LEU A 185 -7.18 -5.91 9.50
CA LEU A 185 -7.74 -5.00 8.50
C LEU A 185 -6.70 -4.56 7.48
N ALA A 186 -7.03 -4.71 6.21
CA ALA A 186 -6.24 -4.17 5.11
C ALA A 186 -7.09 -3.26 4.22
N PHE A 187 -6.43 -2.33 3.51
CA PHE A 187 -7.06 -1.50 2.51
C PHE A 187 -6.20 -1.41 1.23
N ASP A 188 -6.84 -1.08 0.13
CA ASP A 188 -6.20 -0.97 -1.17
C ASP A 188 -7.02 -0.06 -2.09
N VAL A 189 -6.38 0.77 -2.88
CA VAL A 189 -7.03 1.50 -3.96
C VAL A 189 -6.90 0.67 -5.23
N ALA A 190 -7.97 -0.02 -5.58
CA ALA A 190 -8.03 -0.91 -6.72
C ALA A 190 -8.40 -0.14 -8.01
N ARG A 191 -7.84 -0.56 -9.12
CA ARG A 191 -8.21 -0.08 -10.45
C ARG A 191 -9.43 -0.85 -10.95
N THR A 192 -10.55 -0.17 -11.19
CA THR A 192 -11.79 -0.74 -11.73
C THR A 192 -11.83 -0.66 -13.26
N ASN A 193 -11.51 0.50 -13.83
CA ASN A 193 -11.36 0.73 -15.25
C ASN A 193 -10.13 1.61 -15.51
N PRO A 194 -9.67 1.80 -16.77
CA PRO A 194 -8.60 2.77 -17.04
C PRO A 194 -8.94 4.13 -16.41
N CYS A 195 -8.04 4.63 -15.55
CA CYS A 195 -8.20 5.87 -14.79
C CYS A 195 -9.37 5.94 -13.81
N GLU A 196 -10.00 4.82 -13.47
CA GLU A 196 -11.03 4.74 -12.44
C GLU A 196 -10.54 3.89 -11.28
N PHE A 197 -10.69 4.40 -10.07
CA PHE A 197 -10.16 3.81 -8.86
C PHE A 197 -11.21 3.73 -7.78
N GLU A 198 -11.15 2.64 -6.99
CA GLU A 198 -12.06 2.37 -5.89
C GLU A 198 -11.26 1.98 -4.64
N LEU A 199 -11.49 2.66 -3.53
CA LEU A 199 -10.96 2.26 -2.24
C LEU A 199 -11.75 1.07 -1.71
N ARG A 200 -11.06 0.01 -1.37
CA ARG A 200 -11.60 -1.22 -0.78
C ARG A 200 -10.94 -1.51 0.55
N THR A 201 -11.71 -2.01 1.48
CA THR A 201 -11.24 -2.55 2.75
C THR A 201 -11.44 -4.08 2.77
N TYR A 202 -10.62 -4.77 3.53
CA TYR A 202 -10.64 -6.23 3.62
C TYR A 202 -10.43 -6.63 5.08
N HIS A 203 -11.44 -7.26 5.64
CA HIS A 203 -11.36 -7.86 6.96
C HIS A 203 -10.82 -9.29 6.87
N GLY A 204 -9.97 -9.67 7.81
CA GLY A 204 -9.33 -10.98 7.84
C GLY A 204 -8.12 -11.13 6.91
N GLN A 205 -7.46 -12.27 6.98
CA GLN A 205 -6.24 -12.53 6.24
C GLN A 205 -6.49 -12.51 4.71
N ARG A 206 -5.77 -11.64 4.02
CA ARG A 206 -5.78 -11.62 2.54
C ARG A 206 -5.01 -12.81 1.97
N GLY A 207 -5.55 -13.39 0.89
CA GLY A 207 -4.92 -14.49 0.17
C GLY A 207 -5.45 -15.86 0.59
N ARG A 208 -4.71 -16.89 0.23
CA ARG A 208 -5.06 -18.28 0.55
C ARG A 208 -4.06 -18.84 1.53
N ASP A 209 -4.55 -19.56 2.52
CA ASP A 209 -3.70 -20.35 3.38
C ASP A 209 -3.15 -21.56 2.61
N HIS A 210 -1.84 -21.63 2.49
CA HIS A 210 -1.08 -22.71 1.89
C HIS A 210 -0.17 -23.40 2.91
N SER A 211 -0.45 -23.24 4.21
CA SER A 211 0.25 -23.94 5.27
C SER A 211 0.05 -25.45 5.19
N ARG A 212 0.81 -26.19 5.99
CA ARG A 212 0.77 -27.65 6.03
C ARG A 212 -0.63 -28.20 6.32
N ASP A 213 -1.38 -27.51 7.17
CA ASP A 213 -2.68 -27.94 7.67
C ASP A 213 -3.85 -27.40 6.85
N SER A 214 -3.56 -26.60 5.80
CA SER A 214 -4.56 -26.12 4.86
C SER A 214 -5.02 -27.20 3.90
N GLY A 215 -6.18 -27.01 3.29
CA GLY A 215 -6.69 -27.92 2.26
C GLY A 215 -5.90 -27.89 0.92
N ASP A 216 -4.98 -26.94 0.73
CA ASP A 216 -4.14 -26.76 -0.47
C ASP A 216 -2.69 -26.40 -0.08
N PRO A 217 -1.96 -27.28 0.62
CA PRO A 217 -0.60 -26.96 1.07
C PRO A 217 0.37 -26.81 -0.09
N ARG A 218 1.26 -25.83 0.00
CA ARG A 218 2.32 -25.57 -0.99
C ARG A 218 3.69 -25.90 -0.41
N LEU A 219 4.36 -26.88 -1.00
CA LEU A 219 5.73 -27.20 -0.63
C LEU A 219 6.69 -26.33 -1.46
N VAL A 220 7.47 -25.50 -0.75
CA VAL A 220 8.56 -24.71 -1.34
C VAL A 220 9.87 -25.32 -0.86
N SER A 221 10.68 -25.85 -1.78
CA SER A 221 11.97 -26.44 -1.44
C SER A 221 12.95 -26.40 -2.62
N VAL A 222 14.24 -26.45 -2.30
CA VAL A 222 15.30 -26.59 -3.31
C VAL A 222 15.16 -27.91 -4.08
N LYS A 223 14.72 -28.97 -3.38
CA LYS A 223 14.55 -30.30 -3.98
C LYS A 223 13.44 -30.36 -5.02
N THR A 224 12.38 -29.57 -4.85
CA THR A 224 11.27 -29.48 -5.82
C THR A 224 11.56 -28.48 -6.95
N GLY A 225 12.70 -27.77 -6.90
CA GLY A 225 13.12 -26.82 -7.92
C GLY A 225 12.35 -25.49 -7.95
N ASN A 226 11.48 -25.26 -6.97
CA ASN A 226 10.71 -24.03 -6.83
C ASN A 226 11.29 -23.05 -5.80
N LEU A 227 12.43 -23.40 -5.19
CA LEU A 227 13.23 -22.54 -4.32
C LEU A 227 14.69 -22.63 -4.78
N LEU A 228 15.26 -21.51 -5.21
CA LEU A 228 16.66 -21.45 -5.63
C LEU A 228 17.59 -21.19 -4.45
N GLU A 229 17.21 -20.28 -3.59
CA GLU A 229 17.96 -19.84 -2.43
C GLU A 229 17.02 -19.41 -1.32
N VAL A 230 17.43 -19.63 -0.07
CA VAL A 230 16.72 -19.15 1.12
C VAL A 230 17.73 -18.58 2.10
N SER A 231 17.41 -17.41 2.65
CA SER A 231 18.16 -16.81 3.75
C SER A 231 17.23 -16.58 4.92
N PHE A 232 17.65 -17.01 6.11
CA PHE A 232 16.96 -16.72 7.36
C PHE A 232 17.82 -15.74 8.15
N VAL A 233 17.25 -14.55 8.44
CA VAL A 233 17.88 -13.54 9.26
C VAL A 233 17.04 -13.36 10.51
N THR A 234 17.65 -13.51 11.67
CA THR A 234 17.03 -13.19 12.96
C THR A 234 17.78 -11.99 13.53
N ASP A 235 17.09 -10.88 13.68
CA ASP A 235 17.66 -9.62 14.17
C ASP A 235 16.94 -9.18 15.44
N HIS A 236 17.68 -9.13 16.53
CA HIS A 236 17.21 -8.69 17.86
C HIS A 236 17.76 -7.32 18.27
N THR A 237 18.42 -6.60 17.37
CA THR A 237 19.09 -5.32 17.71
C THR A 237 18.14 -4.25 18.26
N GLN A 238 16.88 -4.26 17.83
CA GLN A 238 15.85 -3.33 18.27
C GLN A 238 14.91 -3.92 19.34
N GLU A 239 15.15 -5.16 19.78
CA GLU A 239 14.31 -5.78 20.82
C GLU A 239 14.39 -5.01 22.14
N ARG A 240 13.23 -4.77 22.75
CA ARG A 240 13.08 -4.11 24.04
C ARG A 240 12.10 -4.94 24.87
N ASN A 241 12.56 -5.47 25.99
CA ASN A 241 11.76 -6.37 26.81
C ASN A 241 11.11 -5.68 28.01
N TYR A 242 11.45 -4.41 28.24
CA TYR A 242 10.88 -3.59 29.28
C TYR A 242 10.66 -2.17 28.76
N ILE A 243 9.45 -1.64 28.93
CA ILE A 243 9.05 -0.35 28.39
C ILE A 243 8.36 0.45 29.48
N TYR A 244 8.78 1.71 29.65
CA TYR A 244 8.09 2.70 30.43
C TYR A 244 7.34 3.65 29.53
N VAL A 245 6.04 3.81 29.75
CA VAL A 245 5.21 4.76 29.02
C VAL A 245 4.81 5.88 29.96
N GLY A 246 5.23 7.10 29.65
CA GLY A 246 4.83 8.31 30.38
C GLY A 246 3.56 8.90 29.76
N GLY A 247 2.50 9.02 30.55
CA GLY A 247 1.27 9.69 30.19
C GLY A 247 1.23 11.16 30.60
N GLN A 248 0.03 11.68 30.89
CA GLN A 248 -0.20 13.05 31.31
C GLN A 248 0.44 13.35 32.68
N GLY A 249 0.85 14.59 32.89
CA GLY A 249 1.48 15.10 34.11
C GLY A 249 2.98 15.37 33.96
N GLU A 250 3.57 16.03 34.94
CA GLU A 250 4.98 16.37 35.00
C GLU A 250 5.59 15.86 36.32
N LEU A 251 6.87 15.57 36.30
CA LEU A 251 7.63 15.10 37.47
C LEU A 251 6.90 13.95 38.21
N ASP A 252 6.72 14.08 39.50
CA ASP A 252 6.09 13.06 40.34
C ASP A 252 4.59 12.85 40.10
N ALA A 253 3.94 13.81 39.40
CA ALA A 253 2.52 13.72 39.00
C ALA A 253 2.33 13.05 37.62
N ARG A 254 3.38 12.62 36.97
CA ARG A 254 3.29 11.95 35.67
C ARG A 254 2.74 10.54 35.81
N ALA A 255 1.64 10.27 35.15
CA ALA A 255 1.15 8.90 35.04
C ALA A 255 2.16 8.04 34.24
N THR A 256 2.60 6.94 34.82
CA THR A 256 3.52 6.00 34.17
C THR A 256 2.90 4.60 34.14
N VAL A 257 3.09 3.91 33.01
CA VAL A 257 2.70 2.51 32.88
C VAL A 257 3.94 1.73 32.42
N GLU A 258 4.13 0.57 33.02
CA GLU A 258 5.20 -0.34 32.67
C GLU A 258 4.64 -1.56 31.93
N ARG A 259 5.38 -2.05 30.95
CA ARG A 259 5.11 -3.31 30.26
C ARG A 259 6.41 -4.09 30.15
N SER A 260 6.36 -5.38 30.44
CA SER A 260 7.51 -6.28 30.36
C SER A 260 7.13 -7.60 29.69
N ASN A 261 8.06 -8.14 28.92
CA ASN A 261 7.99 -9.51 28.42
C ASN A 261 8.80 -10.42 29.34
N THR A 262 8.15 -10.95 30.36
CA THR A 262 8.79 -11.74 31.42
C THR A 262 9.50 -13.00 30.87
N ASP A 263 8.94 -13.64 29.86
CA ASP A 263 9.54 -14.85 29.26
C ASP A 263 10.88 -14.53 28.59
N ARG A 264 10.94 -13.42 27.85
CA ARG A 264 12.17 -12.94 27.23
C ARG A 264 13.20 -12.45 28.25
N ILE A 265 12.76 -11.75 29.30
CA ILE A 265 13.64 -11.33 30.40
C ILE A 265 14.28 -12.54 31.07
N ASN A 266 13.50 -13.61 31.31
CA ASN A 266 13.98 -14.83 31.99
C ASN A 266 14.85 -15.69 31.07
N ALA A 267 14.70 -15.56 29.74
CA ALA A 267 15.48 -16.33 28.78
C ALA A 267 16.94 -15.86 28.64
N SER A 268 17.26 -14.64 29.09
CA SER A 268 18.61 -14.09 28.99
C SER A 268 18.95 -13.15 30.13
N LEU A 269 20.13 -13.33 30.75
CA LEU A 269 20.63 -12.42 31.79
C LEU A 269 20.88 -11.00 31.28
N TRP A 270 21.06 -10.80 29.99
CA TRP A 270 21.42 -9.52 29.37
C TRP A 270 20.26 -8.83 28.69
N ASN A 271 19.18 -9.53 28.47
CA ASN A 271 18.02 -9.07 27.73
C ASN A 271 16.93 -8.56 28.68
N ARG A 272 17.21 -7.44 29.37
CA ARG A 272 16.33 -6.84 30.38
C ARG A 272 15.85 -5.44 29.97
#